data_7a1019725f29c5f00ce3745dd756e71c
#
_entry.id   7a1019725f29c5f00ce3745dd756e71c
#
_cell.length_a   1.000
_cell.length_b   1.000
_cell.length_c   1.000
_cell.angle_alpha   90.00
_cell.angle_beta   90.00
_cell.angle_gamma   90.00
#
_symmetry.space_group_name_H-M   'P 1'
#
loop_
_entity.id
_entity.type
_entity.pdbx_description
1 polymer ?
#
loop_
_entity_poly.entity_id
_entity_poly.type
_entity_poly.pdbx_seq_one_letter_code
_entity_poly.pdbx_strand_id
1 'polypeptide(L)'
;MSVDELAKLLSKRNFQISESLDELRKEMESRQNTALQLSEVSGRWIIEVNPSLSPFLPDSFKPEIPQRLLPAAALIAYHHPMPQAQVVDMLGQKAYDHVRDLANLGLIDKRREGLTRRLTTTRRFAEYFGCPEVEYRKVRSWFRGEAAKLGLTSAQLAASLAPDEQMTIAEFSGESETDEIEAQAEE
;
A
#
# COMPACT_ATOMS: atom_id res chain seq x y z
N MET A 1 -4.29 -2.00 -19.07
CA MET A 1 -5.17 -2.83 -19.94
C MET A 1 -4.65 -4.26 -19.92
N SER A 2 -5.53 -5.25 -20.06
CA SER A 2 -5.11 -6.66 -20.21
C SER A 2 -4.73 -6.97 -21.66
N VAL A 3 -3.99 -8.08 -21.87
CA VAL A 3 -3.66 -8.56 -23.23
C VAL A 3 -4.93 -8.83 -24.06
N ASP A 4 -5.98 -9.39 -23.42
CA ASP A 4 -7.24 -9.68 -24.09
C ASP A 4 -7.99 -8.41 -24.52
N GLU A 5 -7.97 -7.37 -23.68
CA GLU A 5 -8.56 -6.06 -24.00
C GLU A 5 -7.84 -5.40 -25.17
N LEU A 6 -6.50 -5.45 -25.18
CA LEU A 6 -5.67 -4.93 -26.26
C LEU A 6 -5.87 -5.72 -27.57
N ALA A 7 -5.93 -7.05 -27.48
CA ALA A 7 -6.16 -7.92 -28.63
C ALA A 7 -7.49 -7.62 -29.31
N LYS A 8 -8.55 -7.41 -28.54
CA LYS A 8 -9.87 -7.01 -29.06
C LYS A 8 -9.85 -5.64 -29.70
N LEU A 9 -9.22 -4.65 -29.05
CA LEU A 9 -9.12 -3.28 -29.57
C LEU A 9 -8.33 -3.20 -30.88
N LEU A 10 -7.23 -3.94 -30.97
CA LEU A 10 -6.32 -3.90 -32.12
C LEU A 10 -6.63 -4.98 -33.16
N SER A 11 -7.65 -5.81 -32.94
CA SER A 11 -8.01 -6.94 -33.82
C SER A 11 -6.81 -7.86 -34.11
N LYS A 12 -5.97 -8.08 -33.09
CA LYS A 12 -4.78 -8.95 -33.14
C LYS A 12 -4.95 -10.17 -32.25
N ARG A 13 -4.08 -11.18 -32.46
CA ARG A 13 -4.06 -12.36 -31.60
C ARG A 13 -3.32 -12.03 -30.30
N ASN A 14 -3.73 -12.63 -29.17
CA ASN A 14 -3.11 -12.41 -27.85
C ASN A 14 -1.59 -12.61 -27.90
N PHE A 15 -1.10 -13.64 -28.59
CA PHE A 15 0.33 -13.90 -28.75
C PHE A 15 1.07 -12.71 -29.38
N GLN A 16 0.53 -12.13 -30.45
CA GLN A 16 1.14 -10.99 -31.13
C GLN A 16 1.18 -9.74 -30.23
N ILE A 17 0.14 -9.55 -29.41
CA ILE A 17 0.08 -8.46 -28.44
C ILE A 17 1.13 -8.67 -27.34
N SER A 18 1.23 -9.89 -26.80
CA SER A 18 2.24 -10.21 -25.77
C SER A 18 3.65 -9.97 -26.29
N GLU A 19 3.96 -10.46 -27.48
CA GLU A 19 5.28 -10.26 -28.12
C GLU A 19 5.59 -8.76 -28.32
N SER A 20 4.63 -8.00 -28.86
CA SER A 20 4.80 -6.55 -29.04
C SER A 20 4.97 -5.77 -27.73
N LEU A 21 4.32 -6.21 -26.65
CA LEU A 21 4.47 -5.60 -25.32
C LEU A 21 5.85 -5.91 -24.73
N ASP A 22 6.36 -7.13 -24.90
CA ASP A 22 7.70 -7.51 -24.47
C ASP A 22 8.80 -6.77 -25.27
N GLU A 23 8.60 -6.57 -26.57
CA GLU A 23 9.49 -5.75 -27.39
C GLU A 23 9.48 -4.29 -26.94
N LEU A 24 8.29 -3.72 -26.70
CA LEU A 24 8.14 -2.35 -26.22
C LEU A 24 8.79 -2.15 -24.87
N ARG A 25 8.63 -3.13 -23.95
CA ARG A 25 9.31 -3.11 -22.64
C ARG A 25 10.82 -3.03 -22.82
N LYS A 26 11.40 -3.92 -23.62
CA LYS A 26 12.85 -3.95 -23.89
C LYS A 26 13.34 -2.65 -24.54
N GLU A 27 12.56 -2.11 -25.47
CA GLU A 27 12.89 -0.85 -26.12
C GLU A 27 12.89 0.31 -25.10
N MET A 28 11.89 0.39 -24.24
CA MET A 28 11.81 1.41 -23.19
C MET A 28 12.95 1.26 -22.19
N GLU A 29 13.29 0.05 -21.76
CA GLU A 29 14.41 -0.23 -20.86
C GLU A 29 15.78 0.12 -21.48
N SER A 30 15.93 -0.05 -22.78
CA SER A 30 17.18 0.27 -23.49
C SER A 30 17.44 1.78 -23.63
N ARG A 31 16.41 2.59 -23.51
CA ARG A 31 16.50 4.06 -23.59
C ARG A 31 16.97 4.62 -22.26
N GLN A 32 18.24 4.98 -22.16
CA GLN A 32 18.87 5.49 -20.93
C GLN A 32 18.22 6.76 -20.32
N ASN A 33 17.40 7.49 -21.08
CA ASN A 33 16.82 8.78 -20.68
C ASN A 33 15.28 8.75 -20.67
N THR A 34 14.65 7.60 -20.50
CA THR A 34 13.19 7.55 -20.40
C THR A 34 12.73 7.66 -18.96
N ALA A 35 11.80 8.56 -18.74
CA ALA A 35 11.13 8.71 -17.44
C ALA A 35 10.00 7.69 -17.23
N LEU A 36 9.62 6.97 -18.29
CA LEU A 36 8.50 6.04 -18.29
C LEU A 36 9.00 4.60 -18.44
N GLN A 37 8.34 3.68 -17.77
CA GLN A 37 8.53 2.24 -17.90
C GLN A 37 7.20 1.54 -18.17
N LEU A 38 7.27 0.39 -18.83
CA LEU A 38 6.14 -0.48 -19.06
C LEU A 38 6.18 -1.63 -18.06
N SER A 39 5.16 -1.71 -17.20
CA SER A 39 5.06 -2.71 -16.14
C SER A 39 3.81 -3.56 -16.29
N GLU A 40 3.90 -4.81 -15.85
CA GLU A 40 2.75 -5.70 -15.75
C GLU A 40 2.38 -5.87 -14.27
N VAL A 41 1.14 -5.48 -13.93
CA VAL A 41 0.59 -5.60 -12.57
C VAL A 41 -0.71 -6.38 -12.63
N SER A 42 -0.75 -7.54 -11.98
CA SER A 42 -1.94 -8.42 -11.93
C SER A 42 -2.53 -8.76 -13.31
N GLY A 43 -1.68 -9.05 -14.29
CA GLY A 43 -2.08 -9.39 -15.66
C GLY A 43 -2.55 -8.18 -16.50
N ARG A 44 -2.29 -6.96 -16.01
CA ARG A 44 -2.60 -5.72 -16.73
C ARG A 44 -1.33 -4.94 -17.01
N TRP A 45 -1.19 -4.47 -18.22
CA TRP A 45 -0.08 -3.64 -18.66
C TRP A 45 -0.39 -2.16 -18.43
N ILE A 46 0.56 -1.48 -17.82
CA ILE A 46 0.50 -0.05 -17.50
C ILE A 46 1.81 0.62 -17.91
N ILE A 47 1.71 1.88 -18.31
CA ILE A 47 2.87 2.77 -18.45
C ILE A 47 2.90 3.61 -17.19
N GLU A 48 4.03 3.58 -16.50
CA GLU A 48 4.22 4.33 -15.25
C GLU A 48 5.54 5.08 -15.28
N VAL A 49 5.68 6.04 -14.37
CA VAL A 49 6.94 6.75 -14.19
C VAL A 49 7.92 5.82 -13.49
N ASN A 50 9.18 5.81 -13.96
CA ASN A 50 10.23 5.01 -13.34
C ASN A 50 10.33 5.36 -11.84
N PRO A 51 10.21 4.38 -10.92
CA PRO A 51 10.22 4.59 -9.48
C PRO A 51 11.46 5.34 -8.96
N SER A 52 12.60 5.21 -9.64
CA SER A 52 13.83 5.94 -9.29
C SER A 52 13.69 7.45 -9.42
N LEU A 53 12.75 7.93 -10.26
CA LEU A 53 12.47 9.35 -10.47
C LEU A 53 11.39 9.90 -9.52
N SER A 54 10.76 9.05 -8.73
CA SER A 54 9.70 9.44 -7.79
C SER A 54 10.07 10.62 -6.87
N PRO A 55 11.32 10.72 -6.33
CA PRO A 55 11.72 11.85 -5.49
C PRO A 55 11.77 13.20 -6.24
N PHE A 56 11.91 13.17 -7.56
CA PHE A 56 12.05 14.37 -8.41
C PHE A 56 10.71 14.82 -9.01
N LEU A 57 9.63 14.07 -8.79
CA LEU A 57 8.32 14.44 -9.30
C LEU A 57 7.76 15.65 -8.53
N PRO A 58 7.17 16.63 -9.24
CA PRO A 58 6.41 17.69 -8.60
C PRO A 58 5.28 17.14 -7.73
N ASP A 59 4.89 17.90 -6.70
CA ASP A 59 3.83 17.47 -5.76
C ASP A 59 2.50 17.13 -6.44
N SER A 60 2.22 17.76 -7.58
CA SER A 60 1.03 17.45 -8.40
C SER A 60 1.00 16.03 -9.00
N PHE A 61 2.15 15.36 -9.07
CA PHE A 61 2.28 13.98 -9.55
C PHE A 61 2.46 12.96 -8.43
N LYS A 62 2.54 13.42 -7.18
CA LYS A 62 2.60 12.51 -6.03
C LYS A 62 1.26 11.80 -5.87
N PRO A 63 1.28 10.53 -5.41
CA PRO A 63 0.04 9.80 -5.20
C PRO A 63 -0.85 10.53 -4.20
N GLU A 64 -2.14 10.60 -4.51
CA GLU A 64 -3.17 11.23 -3.64
C GLU A 64 -3.18 10.64 -2.23
N ILE A 65 -2.83 9.35 -2.13
CA ILE A 65 -2.76 8.63 -0.86
C ILE A 65 -1.29 8.44 -0.48
N PRO A 66 -0.83 9.05 0.63
CA PRO A 66 0.50 8.79 1.17
C PRO A 66 0.74 7.30 1.43
N GLN A 67 1.93 6.80 1.10
CA GLN A 67 2.29 5.38 1.29
C GLN A 67 2.04 4.88 2.72
N ARG A 68 2.27 5.72 3.73
CA ARG A 68 2.02 5.39 5.15
C ARG A 68 0.57 5.01 5.46
N LEU A 69 -0.40 5.41 4.62
CA LEU A 69 -1.82 5.11 4.81
C LEU A 69 -2.25 3.80 4.14
N LEU A 70 -1.46 3.28 3.20
CA LEU A 70 -1.80 2.06 2.45
C LEU A 70 -1.99 0.83 3.34
N PRO A 71 -1.16 0.60 4.39
CA PRO A 71 -1.37 -0.49 5.33
C PRO A 71 -2.75 -0.45 5.99
N ALA A 72 -3.14 0.69 6.53
CA ALA A 72 -4.45 0.86 7.16
C ALA A 72 -5.59 0.74 6.15
N ALA A 73 -5.42 1.28 4.95
CA ALA A 73 -6.40 1.17 3.86
C ALA A 73 -6.63 -0.28 3.45
N ALA A 74 -5.56 -1.05 3.23
CA ALA A 74 -5.62 -2.46 2.84
C ALA A 74 -6.26 -3.32 3.94
N LEU A 75 -5.87 -3.10 5.20
CA LEU A 75 -6.42 -3.83 6.34
C LEU A 75 -7.93 -3.59 6.50
N ILE A 76 -8.35 -2.32 6.39
CA ILE A 76 -9.77 -1.98 6.43
C ILE A 76 -10.51 -2.62 5.25
N ALA A 77 -9.99 -2.55 4.03
CA ALA A 77 -10.63 -3.15 2.86
C ALA A 77 -10.77 -4.67 2.97
N TYR A 78 -9.82 -5.34 3.60
CA TYR A 78 -9.83 -6.78 3.80
C TYR A 78 -10.86 -7.22 4.84
N HIS A 79 -11.02 -6.47 5.92
CA HIS A 79 -11.82 -6.86 7.09
C HIS A 79 -13.19 -6.18 7.19
N HIS A 80 -13.38 -5.02 6.52
CA HIS A 80 -14.59 -4.20 6.72
C HIS A 80 -15.92 -4.97 6.50
N PRO A 81 -16.97 -4.61 7.21
CA PRO A 81 -17.04 -3.57 8.24
C PRO A 81 -16.35 -4.00 9.54
N MET A 82 -15.43 -3.19 10.07
CA MET A 82 -14.65 -3.53 11.26
C MET A 82 -14.63 -2.39 12.28
N PRO A 83 -14.48 -2.69 13.58
CA PRO A 83 -14.31 -1.66 14.61
C PRO A 83 -12.95 -0.95 14.47
N GLN A 84 -12.91 0.35 14.72
CA GLN A 84 -11.64 1.11 14.71
C GLN A 84 -10.64 0.57 15.73
N ALA A 85 -11.09 0.08 16.90
CA ALA A 85 -10.23 -0.54 17.88
C ALA A 85 -9.41 -1.69 17.31
N GLN A 86 -10.02 -2.53 16.47
CA GLN A 86 -9.34 -3.65 15.84
C GLN A 86 -8.21 -3.20 14.90
N VAL A 87 -8.36 -2.07 14.21
CA VAL A 87 -7.28 -1.50 13.38
C VAL A 87 -6.12 -1.04 14.26
N VAL A 88 -6.44 -0.45 15.41
CA VAL A 88 -5.44 0.00 16.40
C VAL A 88 -4.70 -1.20 17.02
N ASP A 89 -5.42 -2.27 17.33
CA ASP A 89 -4.82 -3.51 17.86
C ASP A 89 -3.81 -4.13 16.87
N MET A 90 -4.06 -3.98 15.55
CA MET A 90 -3.21 -4.56 14.50
C MET A 90 -2.06 -3.65 14.06
N LEU A 91 -2.23 -2.33 14.07
CA LEU A 91 -1.28 -1.36 13.54
C LEU A 91 -0.73 -0.38 14.59
N GLY A 92 -1.12 -0.56 15.86
CA GLY A 92 -0.70 0.31 16.95
C GLY A 92 -1.42 1.67 16.99
N GLN A 93 -0.98 2.53 17.89
CA GLN A 93 -1.62 3.83 18.19
C GLN A 93 -1.69 4.80 16.99
N LYS A 94 -0.70 4.74 16.10
CA LYS A 94 -0.67 5.56 14.86
C LYS A 94 -1.87 5.29 13.93
N ALA A 95 -2.54 4.14 14.10
CA ALA A 95 -3.75 3.81 13.34
C ALA A 95 -4.90 4.81 13.54
N TYR A 96 -4.97 5.50 14.68
CA TYR A 96 -5.96 6.56 14.87
C TYR A 96 -5.80 7.71 13.88
N ASP A 97 -4.56 8.14 13.65
CA ASP A 97 -4.25 9.19 12.68
C ASP A 97 -4.46 8.70 11.25
N HIS A 98 -4.04 7.47 10.95
CA HIS A 98 -4.26 6.88 9.63
C HIS A 98 -5.75 6.77 9.28
N VAL A 99 -6.58 6.31 10.21
CA VAL A 99 -8.04 6.25 10.05
C VAL A 99 -8.65 7.65 9.88
N ARG A 100 -8.14 8.64 10.61
CA ARG A 100 -8.59 10.04 10.45
C ARG A 100 -8.25 10.56 9.06
N ASP A 101 -7.02 10.37 8.62
CA ASP A 101 -6.53 10.86 7.33
C ASP A 101 -7.24 10.15 6.16
N LEU A 102 -7.44 8.83 6.23
CA LEU A 102 -8.21 8.08 5.23
C LEU A 102 -9.67 8.55 5.13
N ALA A 103 -10.28 8.92 6.27
CA ALA A 103 -11.62 9.45 6.27
C ALA A 103 -11.67 10.88 5.70
N ASN A 104 -10.67 11.72 5.98
CA ASN A 104 -10.55 13.06 5.40
C ASN A 104 -10.35 13.01 3.87
N LEU A 105 -9.64 12.01 3.38
CA LEU A 105 -9.51 11.73 1.95
C LEU A 105 -10.79 11.15 1.32
N GLY A 106 -11.81 10.86 2.14
CA GLY A 106 -13.07 10.29 1.68
C GLY A 106 -12.99 8.83 1.25
N LEU A 107 -11.94 8.11 1.65
CA LEU A 107 -11.73 6.71 1.29
C LEU A 107 -12.47 5.74 2.20
N ILE A 108 -12.71 6.13 3.45
CA ILE A 108 -13.46 5.33 4.42
C ILE A 108 -14.53 6.16 5.11
N ASP A 109 -15.62 5.51 5.48
CA ASP A 109 -16.66 6.02 6.35
C ASP A 109 -16.44 5.54 7.79
N LYS A 110 -16.71 6.46 8.75
CA LYS A 110 -16.66 6.21 10.19
C LYS A 110 -18.04 6.41 10.79
N ARG A 111 -18.75 5.34 11.08
CA ARG A 111 -20.07 5.41 11.75
C ARG A 111 -19.92 5.04 13.21
N ARG A 112 -20.56 5.81 14.10
CA ARG A 112 -20.59 5.50 15.53
C ARG A 112 -21.38 4.22 15.77
N GLU A 113 -20.80 3.29 16.51
CA GLU A 113 -21.43 2.04 16.91
C GLU A 113 -21.10 1.77 18.38
N GLY A 114 -22.02 2.14 19.27
CA GLY A 114 -21.80 2.06 20.72
C GLY A 114 -20.62 2.94 21.17
N LEU A 115 -19.63 2.31 21.81
CA LEU A 115 -18.40 2.95 22.30
C LEU A 115 -17.28 3.05 21.26
N THR A 116 -17.43 2.38 20.12
CA THR A 116 -16.44 2.38 19.05
C THR A 116 -16.98 3.02 17.77
N ARG A 117 -16.14 3.07 16.74
CA ARG A 117 -16.52 3.48 15.40
C ARG A 117 -16.36 2.29 14.47
N ARG A 118 -17.39 2.04 13.68
CA ARG A 118 -17.34 1.07 12.57
C ARG A 118 -16.79 1.74 11.34
N LEU A 119 -15.82 1.08 10.70
CA LEU A 119 -15.14 1.52 9.49
C LEU A 119 -15.62 0.71 8.30
N THR A 120 -15.91 1.40 7.19
CA THR A 120 -16.26 0.80 5.90
C THR A 120 -15.56 1.57 4.78
N THR A 121 -15.25 0.90 3.67
CA THR A 121 -14.75 1.56 2.47
C THR A 121 -15.87 2.32 1.77
N THR A 122 -15.51 3.37 1.03
CA THR A 122 -16.43 4.20 0.24
C THR A 122 -16.36 3.83 -1.25
N ARG A 123 -17.25 4.43 -2.04
CA ARG A 123 -17.18 4.36 -3.49
C ARG A 123 -15.84 4.90 -4.04
N ARG A 124 -15.35 6.03 -3.50
CA ARG A 124 -14.06 6.63 -3.87
C ARG A 124 -12.89 5.66 -3.64
N PHE A 125 -12.95 4.87 -2.56
CA PHE A 125 -11.99 3.82 -2.31
C PHE A 125 -11.96 2.80 -3.47
N ALA A 126 -13.13 2.28 -3.85
CA ALA A 126 -13.23 1.31 -4.92
C ALA A 126 -12.70 1.86 -6.26
N GLU A 127 -13.07 3.10 -6.59
CA GLU A 127 -12.61 3.79 -7.80
C GLU A 127 -11.09 3.99 -7.80
N TYR A 128 -10.52 4.43 -6.68
CA TYR A 128 -9.08 4.67 -6.55
C TYR A 128 -8.25 3.39 -6.69
N PHE A 129 -8.67 2.31 -6.05
CA PHE A 129 -7.97 1.02 -6.08
C PHE A 129 -8.37 0.13 -7.28
N GLY A 130 -9.19 0.64 -8.19
CA GLY A 130 -9.61 -0.09 -9.39
C GLY A 130 -10.48 -1.31 -9.11
N CYS A 131 -11.23 -1.30 -8.00
CA CYS A 131 -12.19 -2.37 -7.73
C CYS A 131 -13.31 -2.34 -8.78
N PRO A 132 -13.69 -3.49 -9.35
CA PRO A 132 -14.73 -3.54 -10.38
C PRO A 132 -16.14 -3.20 -9.85
N GLU A 133 -16.31 -3.29 -8.54
CA GLU A 133 -17.58 -3.06 -7.86
C GLU A 133 -17.39 -2.04 -6.74
N VAL A 134 -18.43 -1.22 -6.53
CA VAL A 134 -18.39 -0.16 -5.51
C VAL A 134 -19.09 -0.53 -4.20
N GLU A 135 -19.88 -1.62 -4.21
CA GLU A 135 -20.53 -2.10 -3.00
C GLU A 135 -19.50 -2.68 -2.02
N TYR A 136 -19.52 -2.22 -0.75
CA TYR A 136 -18.51 -2.58 0.24
C TYR A 136 -18.32 -4.10 0.44
N ARG A 137 -19.38 -4.92 0.37
CA ARG A 137 -19.27 -6.38 0.47
C ARG A 137 -18.49 -6.99 -0.67
N LYS A 138 -18.70 -6.48 -1.88
CA LYS A 138 -18.01 -6.93 -3.10
C LYS A 138 -16.57 -6.44 -3.13
N VAL A 139 -16.31 -5.19 -2.69
CA VAL A 139 -14.95 -4.66 -2.49
C VAL A 139 -14.17 -5.57 -1.56
N ARG A 140 -14.74 -5.98 -0.42
CA ARG A 140 -14.10 -6.92 0.50
C ARG A 140 -13.76 -8.26 -0.15
N SER A 141 -14.72 -8.84 -0.88
CA SER A 141 -14.51 -10.12 -1.56
C SER A 141 -13.41 -10.01 -2.61
N TRP A 142 -13.37 -8.91 -3.34
CA TRP A 142 -12.34 -8.64 -4.33
C TRP A 142 -10.96 -8.49 -3.70
N PHE A 143 -10.83 -7.69 -2.64
CA PHE A 143 -9.55 -7.53 -1.91
C PHE A 143 -9.04 -8.85 -1.34
N ARG A 144 -9.92 -9.67 -0.77
CA ARG A 144 -9.56 -11.01 -0.29
C ARG A 144 -9.09 -11.92 -1.42
N GLY A 145 -9.74 -11.84 -2.58
CA GLY A 145 -9.33 -12.57 -3.77
C GLY A 145 -7.95 -12.15 -4.27
N GLU A 146 -7.68 -10.84 -4.32
CA GLU A 146 -6.36 -10.33 -4.72
C GLU A 146 -5.27 -10.71 -3.70
N ALA A 147 -5.53 -10.57 -2.40
CA ALA A 147 -4.61 -11.01 -1.35
C ALA A 147 -4.31 -12.52 -1.43
N ALA A 148 -5.34 -13.34 -1.69
CA ALA A 148 -5.16 -14.78 -1.85
C ALA A 148 -4.31 -15.14 -3.07
N LYS A 149 -4.43 -14.43 -4.20
CA LYS A 149 -3.56 -14.60 -5.38
C LYS A 149 -2.09 -14.31 -5.07
N LEU A 150 -1.83 -13.39 -4.14
CA LEU A 150 -0.50 -13.05 -3.67
C LEU A 150 -0.01 -13.97 -2.53
N GLY A 151 -0.81 -14.97 -2.13
CA GLY A 151 -0.50 -15.89 -1.03
C GLY A 151 -0.58 -15.23 0.35
N LEU A 152 -1.21 -14.05 0.48
CA LEU A 152 -1.31 -13.31 1.73
C LEU A 152 -2.53 -13.74 2.52
N THR A 153 -2.32 -14.23 3.74
CA THR A 153 -3.36 -14.42 4.75
C THR A 153 -3.60 -13.12 5.53
N SER A 154 -4.71 -13.04 6.28
CA SER A 154 -4.99 -11.86 7.12
C SER A 154 -3.90 -11.56 8.13
N ALA A 155 -3.28 -12.59 8.71
CA ALA A 155 -2.18 -12.45 9.67
C ALA A 155 -0.89 -11.97 8.97
N GLN A 156 -0.59 -12.50 7.80
CA GLN A 156 0.56 -12.08 6.99
C GLN A 156 0.37 -10.66 6.45
N LEU A 157 -0.85 -10.29 6.06
CA LEU A 157 -1.16 -8.93 5.65
C LEU A 157 -0.93 -7.95 6.81
N ALA A 158 -1.38 -8.26 8.02
CA ALA A 158 -1.13 -7.44 9.19
C ALA A 158 0.37 -7.37 9.53
N ALA A 159 1.08 -8.48 9.47
CA ALA A 159 2.52 -8.57 9.74
C ALA A 159 3.37 -7.83 8.69
N SER A 160 3.04 -7.97 7.40
CA SER A 160 3.75 -7.28 6.31
C SER A 160 3.48 -5.77 6.26
N LEU A 161 2.42 -5.31 6.92
CA LEU A 161 1.98 -3.93 6.94
C LEU A 161 2.28 -3.23 8.28
N ALA A 162 2.72 -3.99 9.31
CA ALA A 162 3.21 -3.40 10.55
C ALA A 162 4.51 -2.62 10.25
N PRO A 163 4.60 -1.34 10.64
CA PRO A 163 5.85 -0.61 10.48
C PRO A 163 6.95 -1.29 11.30
N ASP A 164 8.18 -1.27 10.78
CA ASP A 164 9.42 -1.81 11.38
C ASP A 164 9.85 -1.14 12.71
N GLU A 165 8.90 -0.68 13.53
CA GLU A 165 9.19 0.03 14.78
C GLU A 165 9.45 -0.90 15.98
N GLN A 166 9.65 -2.20 15.80
CA GLN A 166 10.06 -3.08 16.90
C GLN A 166 11.58 -3.14 17.14
N MET A 167 12.39 -2.40 16.36
CA MET A 167 13.86 -2.41 16.52
C MET A 167 14.42 -1.30 17.42
N THR A 168 13.63 -0.41 18.01
CA THR A 168 14.19 0.77 18.70
C THR A 168 14.09 0.78 20.23
N ILE A 169 13.53 -0.24 20.88
CA ILE A 169 13.48 -0.28 22.35
C ILE A 169 14.61 -1.15 22.93
N ALA A 170 15.15 -2.10 22.16
CA ALA A 170 16.26 -2.94 22.62
C ALA A 170 17.62 -2.28 22.46
N GLU A 171 17.79 -1.32 21.55
CA GLU A 171 19.04 -0.59 21.36
C GLU A 171 19.23 0.59 22.31
N PHE A 172 18.16 1.07 22.94
CA PHE A 172 18.25 2.20 23.89
C PHE A 172 18.51 1.78 25.34
N SER A 173 18.60 0.48 25.62
CA SER A 173 18.85 -0.04 26.99
C SER A 173 20.28 -0.55 27.19
N GLY A 174 21.17 -0.32 26.29
CA GLY A 174 22.52 -0.88 26.32
C GLY A 174 23.61 0.11 26.06
N GLU A 175 23.66 1.25 26.75
CA GLU A 175 24.91 2.02 26.94
C GLU A 175 24.67 3.10 27.99
N SER A 176 24.69 2.70 29.26
CA SER A 176 25.11 3.54 30.34
C SER A 176 26.31 2.86 30.99
N GLU A 177 27.44 2.92 30.32
CA GLU A 177 28.70 2.77 31.01
C GLU A 177 28.89 3.97 31.94
N THR A 178 28.79 3.68 33.20
CA THR A 178 29.17 4.54 34.29
C THR A 178 30.68 4.75 34.20
N ASP A 179 31.11 5.99 33.86
CA ASP A 179 32.44 6.45 34.13
C ASP A 179 32.68 6.45 35.65
N GLU A 180 33.39 5.44 36.14
CA GLU A 180 34.04 5.47 37.44
C GLU A 180 35.21 6.43 37.36
N ILE A 181 34.96 7.65 37.80
CA ILE A 181 36.05 8.59 38.15
C ILE A 181 36.57 8.15 39.52
N GLU A 182 37.61 7.34 39.53
CA GLU A 182 38.42 7.14 40.74
C GLU A 182 39.12 8.44 41.09
N ALA A 183 38.69 8.98 42.20
CA ALA A 183 39.40 10.00 42.94
C ALA A 183 40.67 9.37 43.54
N GLN A 184 41.81 9.77 43.08
CA GLN A 184 43.03 9.67 43.85
C GLN A 184 43.36 11.06 44.36
N ALA A 185 42.90 11.31 45.56
CA ALA A 185 43.45 12.30 46.46
C ALA A 185 44.47 11.60 47.38
N GLU A 186 45.51 12.35 47.76
CA GLU A 186 46.50 12.12 48.85
C GLU A 186 47.81 11.43 48.40
N GLU A 187 48.89 12.18 48.23
CA GLU A 187 49.81 12.75 49.24
C GLU A 187 50.65 13.88 48.64
#